data_508912abf70635526b12cc346bda6113
#
_entry.id   508912abf70635526b12cc346bda6113
#
_cell.length_a   1.000
_cell.length_b   1.000
_cell.length_c   1.000
_cell.angle_alpha   90.00
_cell.angle_beta   90.00
_cell.angle_gamma   90.00
#
_symmetry.space_group_name_H-M   'P 1'
#
loop_
_entity.id
_entity.type
_entity.pdbx_description
1 polymer ?
#
loop_
_entity_poly.entity_id
_entity_poly.type
_entity_poly.pdbx_seq_one_letter_code
_entity_poly.pdbx_strand_id
1 'polypeptide(L)'
;MKFMKACAVVSALLFFSLPSSAQEVDLTKGELSFLKNEKSINIEFTYDKMSVGDFSKEADYIKKKREEFNEKEPGSGEIWARKWEEDKTQKFEPKFILGFTNLSKMTVSKDAKYTLIFNTKALEPGYSIGVSKRNAGVDGTVTIVETANRTKKLAVLYVERPPETQQPPSKKVG
;
A
#
# COMPACT_ATOMS: atom_id res chain seq x y z
N MET A 1 53.13 8.61 43.89
CA MET A 1 51.70 8.33 43.91
C MET A 1 51.01 9.43 43.14
N LYS A 2 50.60 9.18 41.89
CA LYS A 2 49.80 10.09 41.06
C LYS A 2 48.52 9.40 40.68
N PHE A 3 47.41 9.90 41.19
CA PHE A 3 46.06 9.44 40.88
C PHE A 3 45.64 10.03 39.49
N MET A 4 45.54 9.19 38.49
CA MET A 4 44.90 9.54 37.22
C MET A 4 43.36 9.43 37.37
N LYS A 5 42.67 10.55 37.26
CA LYS A 5 41.22 10.59 37.19
C LYS A 5 40.80 10.21 35.79
N ALA A 6 40.15 9.07 35.66
CA ALA A 6 39.49 8.66 34.42
C ALA A 6 38.19 9.43 34.25
N CYS A 7 38.13 10.27 33.23
CA CYS A 7 36.92 10.99 32.80
C CYS A 7 36.10 10.04 31.91
N ALA A 8 35.03 9.47 32.43
CA ALA A 8 34.09 8.68 31.65
C ALA A 8 33.18 9.63 30.85
N VAL A 9 33.42 9.71 29.55
CA VAL A 9 32.52 10.37 28.62
C VAL A 9 31.38 9.41 28.31
N VAL A 10 30.24 9.62 28.96
CA VAL A 10 29.00 8.93 28.63
C VAL A 10 28.42 9.62 27.41
N SER A 11 28.67 9.02 26.23
CA SER A 11 28.06 9.45 24.98
C SER A 11 26.62 8.94 24.95
N ALA A 12 25.67 9.83 25.31
CA ALA A 12 24.24 9.56 25.17
C ALA A 12 23.90 9.55 23.67
N LEU A 13 23.86 8.37 23.08
CA LEU A 13 23.27 8.15 21.75
C LEU A 13 21.76 8.34 21.87
N LEU A 14 21.30 9.55 21.58
CA LEU A 14 19.89 9.85 21.34
C LEU A 14 19.50 9.13 20.03
N PHE A 15 18.93 7.94 20.16
CA PHE A 15 18.19 7.30 19.07
C PHE A 15 16.97 8.16 18.76
N PHE A 16 17.09 9.06 17.80
CA PHE A 16 15.94 9.64 17.15
C PHE A 16 15.23 8.54 16.38
N SER A 17 14.25 7.91 17.01
CA SER A 17 13.27 7.08 16.34
C SER A 17 12.43 8.00 15.47
N LEU A 18 12.79 8.13 14.20
CA LEU A 18 11.92 8.75 13.20
C LEU A 18 10.64 7.90 13.15
N PRO A 19 9.44 8.50 13.30
CA PRO A 19 8.22 7.75 13.10
C PRO A 19 8.22 7.27 11.65
N SER A 20 8.45 5.98 11.45
CA SER A 20 8.22 5.33 10.18
C SER A 20 6.70 5.30 10.01
N SER A 21 6.17 6.05 9.04
CA SER A 21 4.77 5.92 8.62
C SER A 21 4.61 4.58 7.88
N ALA A 22 4.63 3.50 8.65
CA ALA A 22 4.39 2.17 8.12
C ALA A 22 2.89 1.99 7.86
N GLN A 23 2.58 1.29 6.79
CA GLN A 23 1.22 0.85 6.51
C GLN A 23 0.75 -0.06 7.66
N GLU A 24 -0.46 0.15 8.17
CA GLU A 24 -1.03 -0.67 9.23
C GLU A 24 -1.72 -1.90 8.62
N VAL A 25 -1.51 -3.07 9.25
CA VAL A 25 -2.09 -4.33 8.81
C VAL A 25 -2.68 -5.06 10.00
N ASP A 26 -4.01 -5.16 10.03
CA ASP A 26 -4.77 -5.80 11.10
C ASP A 26 -5.37 -7.14 10.68
N LEU A 27 -5.11 -8.19 11.44
CA LEU A 27 -5.81 -9.47 11.28
C LEU A 27 -7.18 -9.39 11.97
N THR A 28 -8.23 -9.17 11.17
CA THR A 28 -9.61 -8.97 11.69
C THR A 28 -10.39 -10.26 11.86
N LYS A 29 -9.98 -11.35 11.20
CA LYS A 29 -10.65 -12.66 11.30
C LYS A 29 -9.69 -13.81 11.02
N GLY A 30 -9.88 -14.91 11.75
CA GLY A 30 -9.13 -16.16 11.55
C GLY A 30 -7.71 -16.10 12.12
N GLU A 31 -6.83 -16.94 11.58
CA GLU A 31 -5.42 -17.04 11.94
C GLU A 31 -4.58 -17.32 10.69
N LEU A 32 -3.27 -17.23 10.81
CA LEU A 32 -2.34 -17.47 9.68
C LEU A 32 -1.44 -18.71 9.89
N SER A 33 -1.66 -19.45 10.98
CA SER A 33 -0.84 -20.61 11.33
C SER A 33 -0.81 -21.72 10.27
N PHE A 34 -1.90 -21.84 9.48
CA PHE A 34 -2.00 -22.80 8.39
C PHE A 34 -1.03 -22.52 7.22
N LEU A 35 -0.51 -21.28 7.10
CA LEU A 35 0.48 -20.93 6.08
C LEU A 35 1.89 -21.31 6.46
N LYS A 36 2.18 -21.66 7.71
CA LYS A 36 3.55 -21.81 8.26
C LYS A 36 4.44 -22.76 7.46
N ASN A 37 3.87 -23.83 6.90
CA ASN A 37 4.62 -24.85 6.16
C ASN A 37 4.38 -24.80 4.65
N GLU A 38 3.56 -23.87 4.18
CA GLU A 38 3.26 -23.73 2.77
C GLU A 38 4.46 -23.10 2.02
N LYS A 39 4.71 -23.60 0.82
CA LYS A 39 5.80 -23.11 -0.05
C LYS A 39 5.30 -22.25 -1.19
N SER A 40 4.00 -22.30 -1.45
CA SER A 40 3.35 -21.54 -2.53
C SER A 40 2.00 -21.03 -2.10
N ILE A 41 1.58 -19.95 -2.73
CA ILE A 41 0.26 -19.36 -2.58
C ILE A 41 -0.20 -18.83 -3.95
N ASN A 42 -1.49 -18.90 -4.25
CA ASN A 42 -2.05 -18.14 -5.36
C ASN A 42 -2.34 -16.71 -4.91
N ILE A 43 -2.12 -15.72 -5.77
CA ILE A 43 -2.41 -14.31 -5.47
C ILE A 43 -3.34 -13.76 -6.55
N GLU A 44 -4.42 -13.14 -6.13
CA GLU A 44 -5.41 -12.51 -7.00
C GLU A 44 -5.72 -11.11 -6.50
N PHE A 45 -6.04 -10.22 -7.44
CA PHE A 45 -6.37 -8.82 -7.15
C PHE A 45 -7.78 -8.52 -7.63
N THR A 46 -8.48 -7.69 -6.85
CA THR A 46 -9.78 -7.14 -7.22
C THR A 46 -9.84 -5.67 -6.87
N TYR A 47 -10.60 -4.91 -7.66
CA TYR A 47 -10.74 -3.46 -7.54
C TYR A 47 -12.22 -3.04 -7.43
N ASP A 48 -13.05 -3.94 -6.93
CA ASP A 48 -14.49 -3.73 -6.84
C ASP A 48 -14.84 -2.57 -5.92
N LYS A 49 -15.56 -1.57 -6.47
CA LYS A 49 -16.03 -0.38 -5.76
C LYS A 49 -14.90 0.44 -5.15
N MET A 50 -13.73 0.46 -5.80
CA MET A 50 -12.58 1.24 -5.36
C MET A 50 -12.86 2.75 -5.45
N SER A 51 -12.55 3.47 -4.38
CA SER A 51 -12.47 4.94 -4.36
C SER A 51 -11.07 5.39 -4.75
N VAL A 52 -10.96 6.62 -5.32
CA VAL A 52 -9.65 7.17 -5.71
C VAL A 52 -9.56 8.64 -5.30
N GLY A 53 -8.62 8.96 -4.43
CA GLY A 53 -8.49 10.30 -3.85
C GLY A 53 -9.81 10.74 -3.21
N ASP A 54 -10.31 11.88 -3.63
CA ASP A 54 -11.58 12.45 -3.13
C ASP A 54 -12.84 11.89 -3.84
N PHE A 55 -12.66 10.95 -4.80
CA PHE A 55 -13.77 10.36 -5.55
C PHE A 55 -14.20 9.02 -4.93
N SER A 56 -15.49 8.90 -4.64
CA SER A 56 -16.09 7.67 -4.11
C SER A 56 -16.10 6.51 -5.11
N LYS A 57 -15.89 6.79 -6.40
CA LYS A 57 -15.82 5.81 -7.48
C LYS A 57 -14.65 6.11 -8.40
N GLU A 58 -13.89 5.08 -8.74
CA GLU A 58 -12.80 5.17 -9.70
C GLU A 58 -13.24 5.73 -11.06
N ALA A 59 -14.44 5.36 -11.54
CA ALA A 59 -14.97 5.83 -12.81
C ALA A 59 -15.10 7.37 -12.86
N ASP A 60 -15.50 8.01 -11.75
CA ASP A 60 -15.64 9.46 -11.68
C ASP A 60 -14.27 10.15 -11.69
N TYR A 61 -13.27 9.56 -11.02
CA TYR A 61 -11.88 10.02 -11.08
C TYR A 61 -11.33 9.92 -12.51
N ILE A 62 -11.51 8.77 -13.17
CA ILE A 62 -11.06 8.56 -14.55
C ILE A 62 -11.73 9.56 -15.50
N LYS A 63 -13.04 9.77 -15.37
CA LYS A 63 -13.79 10.74 -16.18
C LYS A 63 -13.19 12.15 -16.04
N LYS A 64 -13.01 12.63 -14.81
CA LYS A 64 -12.41 13.94 -14.55
C LYS A 64 -11.00 14.06 -15.12
N LYS A 65 -10.15 13.06 -14.90
CA LYS A 65 -8.78 13.08 -15.42
C LYS A 65 -8.73 13.06 -16.94
N ARG A 66 -9.61 12.31 -17.58
CA ARG A 66 -9.72 12.28 -19.05
C ARG A 66 -10.08 13.68 -19.59
N GLU A 67 -11.04 14.36 -18.98
CA GLU A 67 -11.42 15.72 -19.35
C GLU A 67 -10.23 16.69 -19.16
N GLU A 68 -9.58 16.71 -18.00
CA GLU A 68 -8.41 17.55 -17.71
C GLU A 68 -7.24 17.36 -18.69
N PHE A 69 -6.98 16.14 -19.14
CA PHE A 69 -5.94 15.87 -20.12
C PHE A 69 -6.36 16.28 -21.53
N ASN A 70 -7.59 16.03 -21.94
CA ASN A 70 -8.10 16.41 -23.25
C ASN A 70 -8.23 17.94 -23.43
N GLU A 71 -8.47 18.71 -22.36
CA GLU A 71 -8.40 20.17 -22.39
C GLU A 71 -6.99 20.68 -22.73
N LYS A 72 -5.95 19.96 -22.33
CA LYS A 72 -4.55 20.32 -22.61
C LYS A 72 -4.14 19.87 -24.02
N GLU A 73 -4.50 18.66 -24.37
CA GLU A 73 -4.15 18.03 -25.65
C GLU A 73 -5.25 17.05 -26.04
N PRO A 74 -5.97 17.28 -27.14
CA PRO A 74 -7.02 16.37 -27.61
C PRO A 74 -6.51 14.93 -27.81
N GLY A 75 -7.21 13.95 -27.22
CA GLY A 75 -6.85 12.52 -27.28
C GLY A 75 -5.89 12.05 -26.19
N SER A 76 -5.26 12.95 -25.43
CA SER A 76 -4.34 12.55 -24.35
C SER A 76 -5.08 11.95 -23.15
N GLY A 77 -6.35 12.30 -22.95
CA GLY A 77 -7.19 11.75 -21.90
C GLY A 77 -7.47 10.26 -22.07
N GLU A 78 -7.69 9.78 -23.30
CA GLU A 78 -7.89 8.37 -23.62
C GLU A 78 -6.61 7.56 -23.40
N ILE A 79 -5.46 8.15 -23.78
CA ILE A 79 -4.15 7.54 -23.54
C ILE A 79 -3.90 7.40 -22.06
N TRP A 80 -4.18 8.44 -21.27
CA TRP A 80 -4.03 8.43 -19.83
C TRP A 80 -4.95 7.39 -19.16
N ALA A 81 -6.25 7.35 -19.54
CA ALA A 81 -7.21 6.40 -18.97
C ALA A 81 -6.81 4.94 -19.23
N ARG A 82 -6.34 4.63 -20.44
CA ARG A 82 -5.82 3.30 -20.76
C ARG A 82 -4.60 2.94 -19.90
N LYS A 83 -3.63 3.85 -19.77
CA LYS A 83 -2.46 3.64 -18.90
C LYS A 83 -2.83 3.43 -17.43
N TRP A 84 -3.83 4.14 -16.94
CA TRP A 84 -4.34 3.96 -15.59
C TRP A 84 -4.80 2.51 -15.34
N GLU A 85 -5.58 1.95 -16.28
CA GLU A 85 -6.04 0.56 -16.17
C GLU A 85 -4.88 -0.44 -16.30
N GLU A 86 -3.98 -0.22 -17.25
CA GLU A 86 -2.81 -1.07 -17.48
C GLU A 86 -1.86 -1.07 -16.27
N ASP A 87 -1.71 0.04 -15.58
CA ASP A 87 -0.80 0.19 -14.43
C ASP A 87 -1.18 -0.70 -13.24
N LYS A 88 -2.44 -1.12 -13.11
CA LYS A 88 -2.88 -2.10 -12.12
C LYS A 88 -2.13 -3.42 -12.31
N THR A 89 -2.19 -3.97 -13.51
CA THR A 89 -1.62 -5.29 -13.85
C THR A 89 -0.14 -5.25 -14.20
N GLN A 90 0.34 -4.13 -14.76
CA GLN A 90 1.73 -4.02 -15.21
C GLN A 90 2.68 -3.45 -14.16
N LYS A 91 2.16 -2.73 -13.15
CA LYS A 91 3.00 -2.09 -12.14
C LYS A 91 2.64 -2.47 -10.72
N PHE A 92 1.37 -2.30 -10.32
CA PHE A 92 0.96 -2.52 -8.92
C PHE A 92 1.05 -4.00 -8.55
N GLU A 93 0.35 -4.87 -9.27
CA GLU A 93 0.31 -6.30 -8.98
C GLU A 93 1.71 -6.95 -8.98
N PRO A 94 2.58 -6.73 -9.98
CA PRO A 94 3.93 -7.30 -9.96
C PRO A 94 4.79 -6.79 -8.81
N LYS A 95 4.67 -5.51 -8.43
CA LYS A 95 5.40 -4.96 -7.28
C LYS A 95 4.94 -5.58 -5.96
N PHE A 96 3.62 -5.76 -5.79
CA PHE A 96 3.08 -6.44 -4.62
C PHE A 96 3.59 -7.88 -4.55
N ILE A 97 3.49 -8.64 -5.65
CA ILE A 97 3.96 -10.03 -5.74
C ILE A 97 5.45 -10.11 -5.40
N LEU A 98 6.28 -9.24 -5.98
CA LEU A 98 7.72 -9.20 -5.71
C LEU A 98 8.00 -8.94 -4.22
N GLY A 99 7.33 -7.95 -3.62
CA GLY A 99 7.47 -7.65 -2.19
C GLY A 99 7.04 -8.82 -1.31
N PHE A 100 5.89 -9.41 -1.61
CA PHE A 100 5.35 -10.55 -0.89
C PHE A 100 6.28 -11.77 -0.95
N THR A 101 6.75 -12.16 -2.15
CA THR A 101 7.61 -13.32 -2.34
C THR A 101 8.98 -13.13 -1.69
N ASN A 102 9.52 -11.91 -1.75
CA ASN A 102 10.79 -11.58 -1.10
C ASN A 102 10.73 -11.70 0.43
N LEU A 103 9.60 -11.33 1.03
CA LEU A 103 9.43 -11.37 2.49
C LEU A 103 8.99 -12.75 2.98
N SER A 104 7.96 -13.33 2.36
CA SER A 104 7.39 -14.62 2.78
C SER A 104 8.25 -15.83 2.39
N LYS A 105 9.11 -15.70 1.37
CA LYS A 105 9.84 -16.80 0.73
C LYS A 105 8.95 -17.84 0.05
N MET A 106 7.66 -17.53 -0.13
CA MET A 106 6.72 -18.35 -0.87
C MET A 106 6.81 -18.06 -2.37
N THR A 107 6.54 -19.06 -3.20
CA THR A 107 6.36 -18.88 -4.65
C THR A 107 4.90 -18.62 -4.98
N VAL A 108 4.61 -17.93 -6.08
CA VAL A 108 3.24 -17.75 -6.56
C VAL A 108 2.91 -18.86 -7.56
N SER A 109 1.79 -19.56 -7.30
CA SER A 109 1.30 -20.63 -8.17
C SER A 109 -0.22 -20.67 -8.16
N LYS A 110 -0.84 -20.81 -9.34
CA LYS A 110 -2.30 -20.97 -9.47
C LYS A 110 -2.80 -22.28 -8.85
N ASP A 111 -1.93 -23.29 -8.77
CA ASP A 111 -2.25 -24.62 -8.22
C ASP A 111 -1.97 -24.71 -6.71
N ALA A 112 -1.60 -23.59 -6.07
CA ALA A 112 -1.36 -23.56 -4.63
C ALA A 112 -2.65 -23.88 -3.85
N LYS A 113 -2.49 -24.52 -2.69
CA LYS A 113 -3.58 -24.90 -1.80
C LYS A 113 -4.44 -23.73 -1.33
N TYR A 114 -3.81 -22.57 -1.15
CA TYR A 114 -4.45 -21.34 -0.66
C TYR A 114 -4.34 -20.22 -1.67
N THR A 115 -5.39 -19.39 -1.71
CA THR A 115 -5.43 -18.15 -2.51
C THR A 115 -5.55 -16.95 -1.58
N LEU A 116 -4.63 -16.00 -1.76
CA LEU A 116 -4.69 -14.65 -1.21
C LEU A 116 -5.41 -13.76 -2.22
N ILE A 117 -6.52 -13.16 -1.82
CA ILE A 117 -7.29 -12.22 -2.63
C ILE A 117 -7.10 -10.83 -2.03
N PHE A 118 -6.38 -9.95 -2.74
CA PHE A 118 -6.22 -8.55 -2.36
C PHE A 118 -7.31 -7.72 -3.03
N ASN A 119 -8.24 -7.20 -2.24
CA ASN A 119 -9.28 -6.29 -2.72
C ASN A 119 -8.91 -4.86 -2.36
N THR A 120 -8.52 -4.04 -3.34
CA THR A 120 -8.26 -2.61 -3.15
C THR A 120 -9.57 -1.87 -2.95
N LYS A 121 -9.70 -1.16 -1.83
CA LYS A 121 -10.89 -0.39 -1.45
C LYS A 121 -10.74 1.09 -1.70
N ALA A 122 -9.54 1.62 -1.45
CA ALA A 122 -9.23 3.01 -1.72
C ALA A 122 -7.79 3.15 -2.22
N LEU A 123 -7.60 4.02 -3.17
CA LEU A 123 -6.29 4.40 -3.70
C LEU A 123 -6.12 5.90 -3.56
N GLU A 124 -5.08 6.33 -2.89
CA GLU A 124 -4.60 7.71 -2.92
C GLU A 124 -3.42 7.78 -3.88
N PRO A 125 -3.57 8.45 -5.04
CA PRO A 125 -2.48 8.55 -6.02
C PRO A 125 -1.30 9.37 -5.50
N GLY A 126 -1.53 10.21 -4.49
CA GLY A 126 -0.56 11.16 -4.00
C GLY A 126 -0.33 12.34 -4.95
N TYR A 127 0.28 13.39 -4.43
CA TYR A 127 0.77 14.51 -5.23
C TYR A 127 1.89 15.26 -4.51
N SER A 128 2.63 16.05 -5.28
CA SER A 128 3.62 16.99 -4.74
C SER A 128 3.58 18.25 -5.62
N ILE A 129 3.00 19.33 -5.10
CA ILE A 129 2.82 20.61 -5.82
C ILE A 129 3.33 21.73 -4.92
N GLY A 130 4.49 22.27 -5.22
CA GLY A 130 5.12 23.33 -4.42
C GLY A 130 5.30 22.88 -2.97
N VAL A 131 4.64 23.58 -2.04
CA VAL A 131 4.70 23.28 -0.59
C VAL A 131 3.65 22.25 -0.14
N SER A 132 2.74 21.86 -1.01
CA SER A 132 1.68 20.89 -0.71
C SER A 132 2.05 19.50 -1.22
N LYS A 133 1.95 18.51 -0.33
CA LYS A 133 2.27 17.11 -0.63
C LYS A 133 1.25 16.18 0.02
N ARG A 134 0.80 15.18 -0.73
CA ARG A 134 0.04 14.04 -0.22
C ARG A 134 0.78 12.75 -0.60
N ASN A 135 0.97 11.85 0.34
CA ASN A 135 1.62 10.58 0.07
C ASN A 135 0.66 9.64 -0.67
N ALA A 136 1.20 8.87 -1.63
CA ALA A 136 0.46 7.78 -2.23
C ALA A 136 0.19 6.68 -1.20
N GLY A 137 -0.97 6.01 -1.31
CA GLY A 137 -1.33 4.93 -0.39
C GLY A 137 -2.49 4.09 -0.88
N VAL A 138 -2.61 2.90 -0.33
CA VAL A 138 -3.64 1.92 -0.68
C VAL A 138 -4.30 1.42 0.59
N ASP A 139 -5.62 1.44 0.63
CA ASP A 139 -6.42 0.74 1.63
C ASP A 139 -7.08 -0.47 0.98
N GLY A 140 -7.13 -1.59 1.69
CA GLY A 140 -7.68 -2.80 1.12
C GLY A 140 -7.96 -3.89 2.14
N THR A 141 -8.50 -4.98 1.62
CA THR A 141 -8.75 -6.19 2.40
C THR A 141 -8.04 -7.36 1.75
N VAL A 142 -7.24 -8.06 2.52
CA VAL A 142 -6.67 -9.35 2.11
C VAL A 142 -7.55 -10.46 2.68
N THR A 143 -8.10 -11.28 1.81
CA THR A 143 -8.85 -12.48 2.22
C THR A 143 -8.08 -13.72 1.79
N ILE A 144 -7.86 -14.66 2.71
CA ILE A 144 -7.22 -15.94 2.39
C ILE A 144 -8.28 -17.03 2.43
N VAL A 145 -8.34 -17.82 1.37
CA VAL A 145 -9.27 -18.92 1.17
C VAL A 145 -8.53 -20.19 0.75
N GLU A 146 -9.16 -21.35 0.86
CA GLU A 146 -8.72 -22.54 0.14
C GLU A 146 -8.99 -22.34 -1.36
N THR A 147 -8.01 -22.63 -2.22
CA THR A 147 -8.16 -22.48 -3.67
C THR A 147 -9.32 -23.31 -4.22
N ALA A 148 -9.51 -24.51 -3.68
CA ALA A 148 -10.61 -25.41 -4.04
C ALA A 148 -11.97 -25.01 -3.42
N ASN A 149 -11.98 -24.19 -2.36
CA ASN A 149 -13.22 -23.76 -1.69
C ASN A 149 -13.17 -22.28 -1.31
N ARG A 150 -13.54 -21.43 -2.24
CA ARG A 150 -13.45 -19.96 -2.13
C ARG A 150 -14.49 -19.32 -1.20
N THR A 151 -15.53 -20.07 -0.81
CA THR A 151 -16.58 -19.53 0.06
C THR A 151 -16.16 -19.45 1.51
N LYS A 152 -15.23 -20.30 1.94
CA LYS A 152 -14.69 -20.35 3.29
C LYS A 152 -13.51 -19.42 3.47
N LYS A 153 -13.73 -18.26 4.09
CA LYS A 153 -12.66 -17.33 4.48
C LYS A 153 -11.93 -17.88 5.69
N LEU A 154 -10.64 -18.19 5.52
CA LEU A 154 -9.76 -18.71 6.57
C LEU A 154 -9.16 -17.58 7.40
N ALA A 155 -8.75 -16.49 6.74
CA ALA A 155 -8.26 -15.29 7.38
C ALA A 155 -8.69 -14.05 6.59
N VAL A 156 -8.87 -12.94 7.30
CA VAL A 156 -9.14 -11.63 6.71
C VAL A 156 -8.25 -10.60 7.41
N LEU A 157 -7.46 -9.87 6.62
CA LEU A 157 -6.62 -8.78 7.09
C LEU A 157 -7.14 -7.47 6.47
N TYR A 158 -7.09 -6.42 7.27
CA TYR A 158 -7.31 -5.07 6.80
C TYR A 158 -5.97 -4.39 6.61
N VAL A 159 -5.82 -3.65 5.52
CA VAL A 159 -4.59 -2.94 5.16
C VAL A 159 -4.97 -1.48 5.02
N GLU A 160 -4.42 -0.65 5.87
CA GLU A 160 -4.65 0.79 5.88
C GLU A 160 -3.38 1.56 5.55
N ARG A 161 -3.52 2.60 4.74
CA ARG A 161 -2.45 3.57 4.54
C ARG A 161 -2.20 4.34 5.84
N PRO A 162 -0.96 4.78 6.09
CA PRO A 162 -0.68 5.59 7.27
C PRO A 162 -1.54 6.85 7.26
N PRO A 163 -2.00 7.31 8.45
CA PRO A 163 -2.72 8.57 8.55
C PRO A 163 -1.91 9.71 7.97
N GLU A 164 -2.58 10.65 7.29
CA GLU A 164 -1.93 11.85 6.80
C GLU A 164 -1.31 12.61 7.98
N THR A 165 0.01 12.73 8.01
CA THR A 165 0.67 13.65 8.92
C THR A 165 0.25 15.06 8.50
N GLN A 166 -0.65 15.68 9.26
CA GLN A 166 -1.01 17.08 9.07
C GLN A 166 0.29 17.88 9.22
N GLN A 167 0.77 18.43 8.12
CA GLN A 167 1.89 19.35 8.16
C GLN A 167 1.41 20.57 8.96
N PRO A 168 2.10 20.98 10.03
CA PRO A 168 1.68 22.14 10.81
C PRO A 168 1.58 23.35 9.87
N PRO A 169 0.59 24.24 10.06
CA PRO A 169 0.41 25.40 9.23
C PRO A 169 1.72 26.20 9.20
N SER A 170 2.22 26.48 8.00
CA SER A 170 3.42 27.30 7.82
C SER A 170 3.24 28.62 8.56
N LYS A 171 4.08 28.89 9.57
CA LYS A 171 4.10 30.20 10.21
C LYS A 171 4.31 31.26 9.13
N LYS A 172 3.29 32.10 8.92
CA LYS A 172 3.47 33.33 8.13
C LYS A 172 4.57 34.13 8.84
N VAL A 173 5.72 34.23 8.20
CA VAL A 173 6.74 35.19 8.58
C VAL A 173 6.18 36.53 8.16
N GLY A 174 5.82 37.37 9.16
CA GLY A 174 5.41 38.75 8.99
C GLY A 174 6.61 39.66 8.69
#